data_228ec341ad56aac94556d6cb2f193832
#
_entry.id   228ec341ad56aac94556d6cb2f193832
#
_cell.length_a   1.000
_cell.length_b   1.000
_cell.length_c   1.000
_cell.angle_alpha   90.00
_cell.angle_beta   90.00
_cell.angle_gamma   90.00
#
_symmetry.space_group_name_H-M   'P 1'
#
loop_
_entity.id
_entity.type
_entity.pdbx_description
1 polymer ?
#
loop_
_entity_poly.entity_id
_entity_poly.type
_entity_poly.pdbx_seq_one_letter_code
_entity_poly.pdbx_strand_id
1 'polypeptide(L)'
;MTKHILIDGKKARSAVRCREIYYCGSDMSTQFFMASVAEELLLNTRLTEENKDRTRHLLKEFGLYEYRDAHPSTLSGGQKQRLAIACAIFSGRRILILDEPTSGLDGQNMRLITERLKSEARNGRTILVITHDRELIESCCDNVVEVEKRSP
;
A
#
# COMPACT_ATOMS: atom_id res chain seq x y z
N MET A 1 14.64 4.61 -27.21
CA MET A 1 13.34 5.26 -26.92
C MET A 1 13.26 5.54 -25.43
N THR A 2 13.32 6.81 -25.00
CA THR A 2 13.31 7.15 -23.57
C THR A 2 11.87 7.00 -23.06
N LYS A 3 11.64 5.98 -22.22
CA LYS A 3 10.34 5.76 -21.60
C LYS A 3 10.09 6.83 -20.53
N HIS A 4 9.02 7.59 -20.66
CA HIS A 4 8.62 8.61 -19.70
C HIS A 4 7.35 8.19 -18.98
N ILE A 5 7.30 8.45 -17.67
CA ILE A 5 6.05 8.34 -16.90
C ILE A 5 5.32 9.67 -17.02
N LEU A 6 4.05 9.60 -17.38
CA LEU A 6 3.16 10.75 -17.45
C LEU A 6 2.16 10.67 -16.28
N ILE A 7 1.93 11.80 -15.62
CA ILE A 7 0.86 11.97 -14.62
C ILE A 7 0.02 13.15 -15.11
N ASP A 8 -1.27 12.94 -15.31
CA ASP A 8 -2.20 13.92 -15.91
C ASP A 8 -1.70 14.48 -17.26
N GLY A 9 -1.17 13.60 -18.11
CA GLY A 9 -0.64 13.95 -19.43
C GLY A 9 0.69 14.71 -19.43
N LYS A 10 1.27 14.99 -18.25
CA LYS A 10 2.53 15.73 -18.12
C LYS A 10 3.67 14.81 -17.68
N LYS A 11 4.86 15.02 -18.23
CA LYS A 11 6.06 14.27 -17.85
C LYS A 11 6.37 14.45 -16.36
N ALA A 12 6.27 13.35 -15.60
CA ALA A 12 6.54 13.34 -14.18
C ALA A 12 8.05 13.20 -13.91
N ARG A 13 8.68 14.27 -13.42
CA ARG A 13 10.06 14.25 -12.93
C ARG A 13 10.14 13.45 -11.61
N SER A 14 11.35 13.05 -11.21
CA SER A 14 11.56 12.22 -9.99
C SER A 14 10.88 12.82 -8.76
N ALA A 15 11.06 14.11 -8.49
CA ALA A 15 10.42 14.78 -7.35
C ALA A 15 8.88 14.72 -7.38
N VAL A 16 8.26 14.83 -8.57
CA VAL A 16 6.80 14.71 -8.73
C VAL A 16 6.38 13.27 -8.42
N ARG A 17 7.08 12.30 -8.97
CA ARG A 17 6.78 10.87 -8.70
C ARG A 17 6.86 10.54 -7.21
N CYS A 18 7.93 10.96 -6.53
CA CYS A 18 8.10 10.73 -5.09
C CYS A 18 6.99 11.39 -4.25
N ARG A 19 6.42 12.51 -4.71
CA ARG A 19 5.33 13.19 -4.02
C ARG A 19 3.96 12.57 -4.29
N GLU A 20 3.70 12.13 -5.52
CA GLU A 20 2.38 11.69 -5.96
C GLU A 20 2.19 10.16 -5.82
N ILE A 21 3.26 9.39 -5.88
CA ILE A 21 3.21 7.92 -5.93
C ILE A 21 3.73 7.32 -4.62
N TYR A 22 3.01 6.34 -4.09
CA TYR A 22 3.51 5.39 -3.11
C TYR A 22 3.63 4.02 -3.78
N TYR A 23 4.79 3.41 -3.69
CA TYR A 23 5.03 2.05 -4.19
C TYR A 23 5.20 1.10 -3.01
N CYS A 24 4.41 0.05 -3.00
CA CYS A 24 4.50 -1.07 -2.08
C CYS A 24 4.90 -2.31 -2.87
N GLY A 25 6.14 -2.75 -2.72
CA GLY A 25 6.68 -3.93 -3.40
C GLY A 25 6.26 -5.22 -2.71
N SER A 26 6.46 -6.35 -3.39
CA SER A 26 6.17 -7.69 -2.86
C SER A 26 7.19 -8.16 -1.82
N ASP A 27 8.41 -7.61 -1.82
CA ASP A 27 9.44 -7.93 -0.82
C ASP A 27 9.27 -7.09 0.45
N MET A 28 8.64 -7.67 1.45
CA MET A 28 8.39 -7.04 2.75
C MET A 28 9.66 -6.89 3.61
N SER A 29 10.78 -7.54 3.27
CA SER A 29 12.00 -7.48 4.07
C SER A 29 12.72 -6.14 3.98
N THR A 30 12.51 -5.40 2.90
CA THR A 30 13.16 -4.11 2.59
C THR A 30 12.24 -2.90 2.76
N GLN A 31 11.00 -3.11 3.23
CA GLN A 31 9.95 -2.07 3.24
C GLN A 31 9.90 -1.24 4.52
N PHE A 32 10.42 -1.75 5.64
CA PHE A 32 10.26 -1.12 6.95
C PHE A 32 11.58 -0.59 7.49
N PHE A 33 11.55 0.62 8.02
CA PHE A 33 12.74 1.38 8.42
C PHE A 33 12.71 1.83 9.87
N MET A 34 11.52 1.83 10.52
CA MET A 34 11.35 2.37 11.86
C MET A 34 11.49 1.30 12.94
N ALA A 35 11.70 1.75 14.17
CA ALA A 35 11.87 0.88 15.34
C ALA A 35 10.56 0.22 15.78
N SER A 36 9.40 0.81 15.45
CA SER A 36 8.10 0.25 15.79
C SER A 36 7.08 0.36 14.66
N VAL A 37 6.06 -0.50 14.74
CA VAL A 37 4.91 -0.51 13.81
C VAL A 37 4.21 0.85 13.76
N ALA A 38 4.04 1.51 14.91
CA ALA A 38 3.40 2.82 14.95
C ALA A 38 4.26 3.90 14.31
N GLU A 39 5.57 3.88 14.53
CA GLU A 39 6.49 4.83 13.91
C GLU A 39 6.57 4.64 12.38
N GLU A 40 6.41 3.42 11.89
CA GLU A 40 6.42 3.15 10.45
C GLU A 40 5.27 3.88 9.73
N LEU A 41 4.07 3.93 10.31
CA LEU A 41 2.97 4.72 9.76
C LEU A 41 3.26 6.22 9.81
N LEU A 42 3.96 6.69 10.83
CA LEU A 42 4.29 8.10 11.02
C LEU A 42 5.48 8.57 10.19
N LEU A 43 6.15 7.66 9.48
CA LEU A 43 7.30 7.97 8.64
C LEU A 43 6.97 9.09 7.63
N ASN A 44 7.80 10.13 7.62
CA ASN A 44 7.63 11.32 6.78
C ASN A 44 6.36 12.16 7.08
N THR A 45 5.76 12.01 8.25
CA THR A 45 4.64 12.84 8.68
C THR A 45 5.02 13.71 9.89
N ARG A 46 4.25 14.77 10.15
CA ARG A 46 4.41 15.55 11.37
C ARG A 46 3.80 14.81 12.55
N LEU A 47 4.48 14.81 13.70
CA LEU A 47 3.96 14.27 14.96
C LEU A 47 2.93 15.22 15.56
N THR A 48 1.69 15.12 15.08
CA THR A 48 0.53 15.83 15.63
C THR A 48 -0.39 14.83 16.33
N GLU A 49 -1.23 15.29 17.25
CA GLU A 49 -2.22 14.44 17.91
C GLU A 49 -3.19 13.82 16.88
N GLU A 50 -3.58 14.58 15.85
CA GLU A 50 -4.39 14.09 14.74
C GLU A 50 -3.73 12.88 14.03
N ASN A 51 -2.44 12.98 13.71
CA ASN A 51 -1.73 11.87 13.06
C ASN A 51 -1.55 10.67 13.99
N LYS A 52 -1.36 10.88 15.29
CA LYS A 52 -1.32 9.80 16.28
C LYS A 52 -2.68 9.10 16.40
N ASP A 53 -3.77 9.84 16.41
CA ASP A 53 -5.13 9.28 16.46
C ASP A 53 -5.46 8.52 15.17
N ARG A 54 -5.10 9.08 14.02
CA ARG A 54 -5.24 8.40 12.72
C ARG A 54 -4.42 7.12 12.66
N THR A 55 -3.18 7.12 13.17
CA THR A 55 -2.33 5.91 13.29
C THR A 55 -3.02 4.86 14.16
N ARG A 56 -3.49 5.25 15.35
CA ARG A 56 -4.20 4.35 16.28
C ARG A 56 -5.43 3.72 15.62
N HIS A 57 -6.22 4.54 14.91
CA HIS A 57 -7.42 4.08 14.22
C HIS A 57 -7.08 3.06 13.13
N LEU A 58 -6.11 3.38 12.27
CA LEU A 58 -5.70 2.52 11.17
C LEU A 58 -5.09 1.21 11.65
N LEU A 59 -4.26 1.24 12.71
CA LEU A 59 -3.72 0.03 13.31
C LEU A 59 -4.81 -0.89 13.89
N LYS A 60 -5.86 -0.33 14.48
CA LYS A 60 -7.01 -1.11 14.93
C LYS A 60 -7.77 -1.74 13.78
N GLU A 61 -8.04 -0.97 12.73
CA GLU A 61 -8.72 -1.43 11.52
C GLU A 61 -7.99 -2.60 10.87
N PHE A 62 -6.65 -2.53 10.80
CA PHE A 62 -5.81 -3.58 10.21
C PHE A 62 -5.43 -4.72 11.19
N GLY A 63 -5.97 -4.72 12.42
CA GLY A 63 -5.68 -5.74 13.43
C GLY A 63 -4.20 -5.77 13.86
N LEU A 64 -3.56 -4.59 13.89
CA LEU A 64 -2.14 -4.43 14.22
C LEU A 64 -1.89 -3.63 15.49
N TYR A 65 -2.95 -3.17 16.17
CA TYR A 65 -2.81 -2.25 17.32
C TYR A 65 -2.04 -2.87 18.49
N GLU A 66 -2.21 -4.15 18.74
CA GLU A 66 -1.47 -4.87 19.82
C GLU A 66 0.04 -4.98 19.53
N TYR A 67 0.43 -4.82 18.26
CA TYR A 67 1.81 -4.87 17.80
C TYR A 67 2.43 -3.48 17.61
N ARG A 68 1.75 -2.39 17.99
CA ARG A 68 2.13 -1.01 17.70
C ARG A 68 3.55 -0.64 18.15
N ASP A 69 3.99 -1.23 19.29
CA ASP A 69 5.30 -0.99 19.89
C ASP A 69 6.35 -2.05 19.46
N ALA A 70 5.92 -3.07 18.71
CA ALA A 70 6.81 -4.12 18.23
C ALA A 70 7.62 -3.66 17.00
N HIS A 71 8.82 -4.22 16.85
CA HIS A 71 9.61 -3.98 15.65
C HIS A 71 8.97 -4.69 14.45
N PRO A 72 8.82 -4.04 13.27
CA PRO A 72 8.16 -4.65 12.10
C PRO A 72 8.74 -6.00 11.64
N SER A 73 10.03 -6.24 11.88
CA SER A 73 10.66 -7.53 11.53
C SER A 73 10.08 -8.72 12.29
N THR A 74 9.50 -8.51 13.48
CA THR A 74 8.92 -9.55 14.34
C THR A 74 7.53 -9.98 13.90
N LEU A 75 6.90 -9.24 12.99
CA LEU A 75 5.58 -9.53 12.48
C LEU A 75 5.59 -10.77 11.56
N SER A 76 4.49 -11.52 11.54
CA SER A 76 4.25 -12.57 10.54
C SER A 76 4.14 -11.98 9.12
N GLY A 77 4.26 -12.82 8.08
CA GLY A 77 4.13 -12.37 6.69
C GLY A 77 2.83 -11.61 6.41
N GLY A 78 1.68 -12.16 6.84
CA GLY A 78 0.40 -11.49 6.67
C GLY A 78 0.25 -10.19 7.49
N GLN A 79 0.87 -10.11 8.67
CA GLN A 79 0.91 -8.87 9.45
C GLN A 79 1.77 -7.80 8.75
N LYS A 80 2.92 -8.19 8.21
CA LYS A 80 3.78 -7.30 7.40
C LYS A 80 3.04 -6.77 6.18
N GLN A 81 2.31 -7.64 5.48
CA GLN A 81 1.51 -7.26 4.33
C GLN A 81 0.46 -6.21 4.71
N ARG A 82 -0.29 -6.45 5.80
CA ARG A 82 -1.28 -5.48 6.29
C ARG A 82 -0.63 -4.16 6.73
N LEU A 83 0.54 -4.20 7.37
CA LEU A 83 1.28 -3.00 7.74
C LEU A 83 1.70 -2.19 6.50
N ALA A 84 2.23 -2.84 5.47
CA ALA A 84 2.64 -2.17 4.23
C ALA A 84 1.47 -1.46 3.53
N ILE A 85 0.29 -2.11 3.47
CA ILE A 85 -0.92 -1.48 2.93
C ILE A 85 -1.39 -0.32 3.81
N ALA A 86 -1.34 -0.48 5.14
CA ALA A 86 -1.68 0.60 6.07
C ALA A 86 -0.75 1.82 5.86
N CYS A 87 0.56 1.62 5.68
CA CYS A 87 1.51 2.68 5.37
C CYS A 87 1.19 3.36 4.02
N ALA A 88 0.85 2.58 2.99
CA ALA A 88 0.43 3.12 1.70
C ALA A 88 -0.80 4.04 1.83
N ILE A 89 -1.82 3.59 2.56
CA ILE A 89 -3.05 4.37 2.82
C ILE A 89 -2.73 5.62 3.66
N PHE A 90 -1.92 5.46 4.72
CA PHE A 90 -1.55 6.55 5.62
C PHE A 90 -0.75 7.64 4.91
N SER A 91 0.08 7.28 3.91
CA SER A 91 0.94 8.19 3.15
C SER A 91 0.22 9.38 2.53
N GLY A 92 -1.10 9.28 2.30
CA GLY A 92 -1.90 10.30 1.65
C GLY A 92 -1.56 10.54 0.16
N ARG A 93 -0.71 9.69 -0.44
CA ARG A 93 -0.32 9.81 -1.85
C ARG A 93 -1.52 9.59 -2.76
N ARG A 94 -1.58 10.33 -3.85
CA ARG A 94 -2.69 10.27 -4.81
C ARG A 94 -2.70 8.97 -5.62
N ILE A 95 -1.54 8.39 -5.87
CA ILE A 95 -1.36 7.17 -6.65
C ILE A 95 -0.70 6.11 -5.75
N LEU A 96 -1.35 4.97 -5.62
CA LEU A 96 -0.81 3.80 -4.92
C LEU A 96 -0.49 2.72 -5.96
N ILE A 97 0.73 2.19 -5.93
CA ILE A 97 1.14 1.04 -6.74
C ILE A 97 1.44 -0.10 -5.76
N LEU A 98 0.68 -1.17 -5.86
CA LEU A 98 0.72 -2.29 -4.94
C LEU A 98 1.08 -3.57 -5.71
N ASP A 99 2.18 -4.19 -5.31
CA ASP A 99 2.67 -5.43 -5.92
C ASP A 99 2.32 -6.62 -5.03
N GLU A 100 1.45 -7.50 -5.52
CA GLU A 100 0.90 -8.68 -4.83
C GLU A 100 0.31 -8.35 -3.43
N PRO A 101 -0.63 -7.39 -3.31
CA PRO A 101 -1.07 -6.87 -2.01
C PRO A 101 -1.81 -7.87 -1.13
N THR A 102 -2.29 -8.99 -1.68
CA THR A 102 -3.03 -10.05 -0.96
C THR A 102 -2.21 -11.31 -0.72
N SER A 103 -0.94 -11.34 -1.17
CA SER A 103 -0.08 -12.51 -1.04
C SER A 103 0.10 -12.92 0.43
N GLY A 104 -0.15 -14.19 0.74
CA GLY A 104 0.00 -14.76 2.09
C GLY A 104 -1.07 -14.33 3.09
N LEU A 105 -2.17 -13.75 2.65
CA LEU A 105 -3.31 -13.41 3.48
C LEU A 105 -4.38 -14.51 3.46
N ASP A 106 -5.05 -14.68 4.60
CA ASP A 106 -6.29 -15.45 4.66
C ASP A 106 -7.46 -14.66 4.05
N GLY A 107 -8.58 -15.34 3.77
CA GLY A 107 -9.73 -14.74 3.10
C GLY A 107 -10.35 -13.57 3.87
N GLN A 108 -10.26 -13.53 5.21
CA GLN A 108 -10.79 -12.42 6.00
C GLN A 108 -9.93 -11.17 5.82
N ASN A 109 -8.61 -11.32 5.92
CA ASN A 109 -7.67 -10.22 5.73
C ASN A 109 -7.64 -9.73 4.27
N MET A 110 -7.80 -10.63 3.30
CA MET A 110 -7.94 -10.26 1.89
C MET A 110 -9.18 -9.38 1.67
N ARG A 111 -10.33 -9.74 2.23
CA ARG A 111 -11.57 -8.92 2.14
C ARG A 111 -11.39 -7.55 2.78
N LEU A 112 -10.76 -7.47 3.95
CA LEU A 112 -10.46 -6.21 4.62
C LEU A 112 -9.66 -5.27 3.70
N ILE A 113 -8.58 -5.78 3.12
CA ILE A 113 -7.72 -5.00 2.19
C ILE A 113 -8.52 -4.59 0.95
N THR A 114 -9.23 -5.51 0.33
CA THR A 114 -10.04 -5.26 -0.86
C THR A 114 -11.04 -4.13 -0.64
N GLU A 115 -11.83 -4.20 0.44
CA GLU A 115 -12.82 -3.16 0.76
C GLU A 115 -12.15 -1.82 1.07
N ARG A 116 -11.01 -1.84 1.74
CA ARG A 116 -10.27 -0.62 2.02
C ARG A 116 -9.73 0.03 0.74
N LEU A 117 -9.14 -0.74 -0.17
CA LEU A 117 -8.67 -0.24 -1.46
C LEU A 117 -9.81 0.35 -2.29
N LYS A 118 -10.98 -0.30 -2.35
CA LYS A 118 -12.17 0.25 -2.98
C LYS A 118 -12.59 1.60 -2.37
N SER A 119 -12.57 1.70 -1.05
CA SER A 119 -12.87 2.94 -0.35
C SER A 119 -11.91 4.06 -0.74
N GLU A 120 -10.61 3.77 -0.80
CA GLU A 120 -9.60 4.74 -1.22
C GLU A 120 -9.78 5.18 -2.68
N ALA A 121 -10.15 4.26 -3.58
CA ALA A 121 -10.44 4.57 -4.97
C ALA A 121 -11.68 5.48 -5.09
N ARG A 122 -12.75 5.20 -4.37
CA ARG A 122 -13.96 6.05 -4.31
C ARG A 122 -13.65 7.44 -3.76
N ASN A 123 -12.65 7.58 -2.90
CA ASN A 123 -12.18 8.85 -2.37
C ASN A 123 -11.21 9.59 -3.33
N GLY A 124 -11.12 9.15 -4.59
CA GLY A 124 -10.38 9.82 -5.66
C GLY A 124 -8.92 9.43 -5.79
N ARG A 125 -8.45 8.37 -5.12
CA ARG A 125 -7.11 7.83 -5.33
C ARG A 125 -7.07 6.94 -6.57
N THR A 126 -5.96 6.96 -7.28
CA THR A 126 -5.65 5.99 -8.33
C THR A 126 -4.87 4.83 -7.70
N ILE A 127 -5.39 3.61 -7.84
CA ILE A 127 -4.75 2.41 -7.31
C ILE A 127 -4.39 1.49 -8.48
N LEU A 128 -3.11 1.19 -8.61
CA LEU A 128 -2.57 0.23 -9.55
C LEU A 128 -2.18 -1.03 -8.77
N VAL A 129 -2.81 -2.14 -9.07
CA VAL A 129 -2.49 -3.44 -8.48
C VAL A 129 -1.77 -4.28 -9.52
N ILE A 130 -0.62 -4.83 -9.15
CA ILE A 130 0.10 -5.84 -9.93
C ILE A 130 -0.14 -7.16 -9.22
N THR A 131 -0.85 -8.08 -9.86
CA THR A 131 -1.21 -9.36 -9.23
C THR A 131 -1.56 -10.42 -10.25
N HIS A 132 -1.48 -11.67 -9.86
CA HIS A 132 -2.03 -12.83 -10.55
C HIS A 132 -3.25 -13.42 -9.81
N ASP A 133 -3.67 -12.80 -8.71
CA ASP A 133 -4.82 -13.21 -7.90
C ASP A 133 -6.13 -12.80 -8.57
N ARG A 134 -6.84 -13.79 -9.14
CA ARG A 134 -8.11 -13.58 -9.84
C ARG A 134 -9.22 -13.11 -8.92
N GLU A 135 -9.26 -13.59 -7.67
CA GLU A 135 -10.28 -13.18 -6.70
C GLU A 135 -10.15 -11.69 -6.37
N LEU A 136 -8.92 -11.21 -6.20
CA LEU A 136 -8.65 -9.79 -6.02
C LEU A 136 -9.08 -8.97 -7.25
N ILE A 137 -8.70 -9.41 -8.45
CA ILE A 137 -9.04 -8.73 -9.70
C ILE A 137 -10.56 -8.60 -9.86
N GLU A 138 -11.29 -9.71 -9.73
CA GLU A 138 -12.75 -9.73 -9.88
C GLU A 138 -13.49 -8.94 -8.80
N SER A 139 -12.91 -8.90 -7.59
CA SER A 139 -13.55 -8.24 -6.45
C SER A 139 -13.34 -6.75 -6.38
N CYS A 140 -12.22 -6.18 -6.91
CA CYS A 140 -11.92 -4.77 -6.66
C CYS A 140 -11.39 -3.96 -7.86
N CYS A 141 -11.09 -4.58 -9.00
CA CYS A 141 -10.51 -3.85 -10.14
C CYS A 141 -11.60 -3.39 -11.11
N ASP A 142 -11.59 -2.09 -11.45
CA ASP A 142 -12.50 -1.53 -12.45
C ASP A 142 -12.01 -1.81 -13.88
N ASN A 143 -10.68 -1.91 -14.06
CA ASN A 143 -10.03 -2.16 -15.34
C ASN A 143 -8.86 -3.13 -15.17
N VAL A 144 -8.66 -4.00 -16.15
CA VAL A 144 -7.58 -4.99 -16.16
C VAL A 144 -6.72 -4.81 -17.40
N VAL A 145 -5.41 -4.86 -17.22
CA VAL A 145 -4.43 -4.86 -18.32
C VAL A 145 -3.58 -6.10 -18.18
N GLU A 146 -3.68 -7.00 -19.15
CA GLU A 146 -2.83 -8.19 -19.21
C GLU A 146 -1.47 -7.83 -19.79
N VAL A 147 -0.40 -8.27 -19.12
CA VAL A 147 0.97 -8.09 -19.58
C VAL A 147 1.55 -9.43 -19.97
N GLU A 148 1.69 -9.65 -21.25
CA GLU A 148 2.32 -10.85 -21.80
C GLU A 148 3.85 -10.76 -21.66
N LYS A 149 4.50 -11.87 -21.22
CA LYS A 149 5.94 -12.01 -21.38
C LYS A 149 6.28 -12.02 -22.86
N ARG A 150 7.01 -11.05 -23.35
CA ARG A 150 7.67 -11.20 -24.65
C ARG A 150 8.68 -12.34 -24.51
N SER A 151 8.42 -13.44 -25.21
CA SER A 151 9.45 -14.46 -25.43
C SER A 151 10.65 -13.80 -26.12
N PRO A 152 11.89 -14.14 -25.74
CA PRO A 152 13.09 -13.56 -26.32
C PRO A 152 13.22 -13.88 -27.81
#